data_f0a26931758f445c426be6f7e4d39580
#
_entry.id   f0a26931758f445c426be6f7e4d39580
#
_cell.length_a   1.000
_cell.length_b   1.000
_cell.length_c   1.000
_cell.angle_alpha   90.00
_cell.angle_beta   90.00
_cell.angle_gamma   90.00
#
_symmetry.space_group_name_H-M   'P 1'
#
loop_
_entity.id
_entity.type
_entity.pdbx_description
1 polymer ?
#
loop_
_entity_poly.entity_id
_entity_poly.type
_entity_poly.pdbx_seq_one_letter_code
_entity_poly.pdbx_strand_id
1 'polypeptide(L)'
;VHAFGDLNRNIEKMAAYMQKHKAVFVNEDKLELPWWKVLWNQWKWLLSVLFPFVENLICFIPFFMMNNRTVGSRYFANLDPFLLYVLLFAIVYGQQQATFSAICAVAGYMFRQMYTRSGFEVLLDYNTYVWIAQLFILGLVVGYMRDQIKTMRMESEELEVHLSRQIADIKDINESNARLKGVMEQQ
;
A
#
# COMPACT_ATOMS: atom_id res chain seq x y z
N VAL A 1 -1.74 -59.84 -29.25
CA VAL A 1 -3.18 -59.56 -29.05
C VAL A 1 -3.45 -58.95 -27.64
N HIS A 2 -2.70 -59.36 -26.58
CA HIS A 2 -2.92 -58.83 -25.22
C HIS A 2 -2.53 -57.37 -25.04
N ALA A 3 -1.50 -56.88 -25.71
CA ALA A 3 -1.03 -55.46 -25.56
C ALA A 3 -2.02 -54.41 -26.08
N PHE A 4 -2.87 -54.75 -27.07
CA PHE A 4 -3.89 -53.85 -27.57
C PHE A 4 -5.09 -53.68 -26.62
N GLY A 5 -5.43 -54.76 -25.88
CA GLY A 5 -6.52 -54.72 -24.86
C GLY A 5 -6.16 -53.85 -23.66
N ASP A 6 -4.89 -53.86 -23.26
CA ASP A 6 -4.46 -53.03 -22.12
C ASP A 6 -4.28 -51.56 -22.50
N LEU A 7 -3.92 -51.26 -23.75
CA LEU A 7 -3.86 -49.90 -24.25
C LEU A 7 -5.26 -49.26 -24.32
N ASN A 8 -6.25 -50.02 -24.83
CA ASN A 8 -7.63 -49.51 -24.94
C ASN A 8 -8.25 -49.25 -23.55
N ARG A 9 -7.97 -50.11 -22.56
CA ARG A 9 -8.44 -49.96 -21.17
C ARG A 9 -7.80 -48.77 -20.47
N ASN A 10 -6.53 -48.44 -20.79
CA ASN A 10 -5.86 -47.24 -20.27
C ASN A 10 -6.37 -45.96 -20.91
N ILE A 11 -6.72 -45.99 -22.20
CA ILE A 11 -7.35 -44.86 -22.88
C ILE A 11 -8.75 -44.58 -22.34
N GLU A 12 -9.55 -45.60 -22.05
CA GLU A 12 -10.86 -45.43 -21.40
C GLU A 12 -10.75 -44.88 -19.98
N LYS A 13 -9.77 -45.34 -19.21
CA LYS A 13 -9.50 -44.78 -17.86
C LYS A 13 -9.06 -43.32 -17.92
N MET A 14 -8.21 -42.96 -18.86
CA MET A 14 -7.81 -41.54 -19.05
C MET A 14 -8.96 -40.68 -19.55
N ALA A 15 -9.80 -41.19 -20.47
CA ALA A 15 -10.98 -40.47 -20.91
C ALA A 15 -11.99 -40.25 -19.77
N ALA A 16 -12.24 -41.29 -18.95
CA ALA A 16 -13.09 -41.16 -17.76
C ALA A 16 -12.51 -40.20 -16.71
N TYR A 17 -11.18 -40.20 -16.54
CA TYR A 17 -10.49 -39.27 -15.64
C TYR A 17 -10.59 -37.82 -16.15
N MET A 18 -10.38 -37.59 -17.44
CA MET A 18 -10.56 -36.28 -18.08
C MET A 18 -12.00 -35.80 -18.05
N GLN A 19 -12.98 -36.71 -18.23
CA GLN A 19 -14.39 -36.38 -18.16
C GLN A 19 -14.82 -36.00 -16.74
N LYS A 20 -14.29 -36.71 -15.74
CA LYS A 20 -14.49 -36.40 -14.31
C LYS A 20 -13.85 -35.07 -13.89
N HIS A 21 -12.66 -34.77 -14.37
CA HIS A 21 -12.01 -33.48 -14.14
C HIS A 21 -12.63 -32.35 -14.97
N LYS A 22 -13.11 -32.60 -16.17
CA LYS A 22 -13.86 -31.63 -16.97
C LYS A 22 -15.17 -31.24 -16.27
N ALA A 23 -15.83 -32.16 -15.57
CA ALA A 23 -17.00 -31.88 -14.75
C ALA A 23 -16.64 -31.03 -13.52
N VAL A 24 -15.43 -31.16 -12.98
CA VAL A 24 -14.91 -30.30 -11.87
C VAL A 24 -14.53 -28.92 -12.40
N PHE A 25 -13.98 -28.82 -13.61
CA PHE A 25 -13.68 -27.54 -14.25
C PHE A 25 -14.89 -26.86 -14.89
N VAL A 26 -15.96 -27.60 -15.24
CA VAL A 26 -17.21 -27.07 -15.81
C VAL A 26 -18.21 -26.71 -14.71
N ASN A 27 -18.01 -27.19 -13.46
CA ASN A 27 -18.75 -26.74 -12.30
C ASN A 27 -18.15 -25.48 -11.62
N GLU A 28 -17.15 -24.85 -12.19
CA GLU A 28 -17.04 -23.40 -12.17
C GLU A 28 -18.12 -22.84 -13.11
N ASP A 29 -19.35 -23.21 -12.87
CA ASP A 29 -20.47 -22.41 -13.26
C ASP A 29 -20.07 -20.98 -12.92
N LYS A 30 -19.84 -20.18 -13.97
CA LYS A 30 -20.05 -18.77 -14.01
C LYS A 30 -20.99 -18.41 -12.86
N LEU A 31 -20.43 -18.23 -11.67
CA LEU A 31 -20.99 -17.32 -10.71
C LEU A 31 -21.02 -16.02 -11.50
N GLU A 32 -22.09 -15.79 -12.23
CA GLU A 32 -22.50 -14.50 -12.69
C GLU A 32 -22.69 -13.70 -11.42
N LEU A 33 -21.55 -13.27 -10.87
CA LEU A 33 -21.57 -12.30 -9.80
C LEU A 33 -22.47 -11.20 -10.33
N PRO A 34 -23.63 -11.00 -9.73
CA PRO A 34 -24.59 -10.03 -10.24
C PRO A 34 -23.82 -8.74 -10.43
N TRP A 35 -23.94 -8.12 -11.60
CA TRP A 35 -23.21 -6.95 -12.05
C TRP A 35 -23.08 -5.87 -10.98
N TRP A 36 -24.06 -5.75 -10.08
CA TRP A 36 -24.04 -4.85 -8.93
C TRP A 36 -23.00 -5.24 -7.87
N LYS A 37 -22.63 -6.54 -7.69
CA LYS A 37 -21.56 -6.97 -6.79
C LYS A 37 -20.18 -6.63 -7.37
N VAL A 38 -20.03 -6.72 -8.69
CA VAL A 38 -18.79 -6.31 -9.37
C VAL A 38 -18.63 -4.78 -9.26
N LEU A 39 -19.72 -4.03 -9.52
CA LEU A 39 -19.75 -2.58 -9.30
C LEU A 39 -19.47 -2.22 -7.83
N TRP A 40 -20.11 -2.90 -6.89
CA TRP A 40 -19.91 -2.65 -5.46
C TRP A 40 -18.47 -2.92 -5.02
N ASN A 41 -17.83 -3.94 -5.58
CA ASN A 41 -16.42 -4.26 -5.28
C ASN A 41 -15.47 -3.22 -5.91
N GLN A 42 -15.77 -2.75 -7.12
CA GLN A 42 -15.03 -1.64 -7.75
C GLN A 42 -15.20 -0.34 -6.95
N TRP A 43 -16.43 -0.04 -6.48
CA TRP A 43 -16.68 1.14 -5.65
C TRP A 43 -15.97 1.08 -4.31
N LYS A 44 -15.92 -0.08 -3.67
CA LYS A 44 -15.15 -0.27 -2.42
C LYS A 44 -13.66 -0.03 -2.65
N TRP A 45 -13.11 -0.54 -3.74
CA TRP A 45 -11.71 -0.31 -4.10
C TRP A 45 -11.47 1.18 -4.38
N LEU A 46 -12.33 1.81 -5.16
CA LEU A 46 -12.25 3.24 -5.48
C LEU A 46 -12.35 4.09 -4.21
N LEU A 47 -13.30 3.79 -3.33
CA LEU A 47 -13.44 4.46 -2.03
C LEU A 47 -12.19 4.26 -1.16
N SER A 48 -11.62 3.07 -1.11
CA SER A 48 -10.39 2.79 -0.35
C SER A 48 -9.21 3.61 -0.84
N VAL A 49 -9.08 3.81 -2.16
CA VAL A 49 -8.03 4.65 -2.75
C VAL A 49 -8.31 6.13 -2.56
N LEU A 50 -9.58 6.55 -2.67
CA LEU A 50 -9.98 7.95 -2.56
C LEU A 50 -10.04 8.46 -1.11
N PHE A 51 -10.29 7.56 -0.16
CA PHE A 51 -10.48 7.89 1.25
C PHE A 51 -9.32 8.72 1.84
N PRO A 52 -8.04 8.35 1.64
CA PRO A 52 -6.92 9.14 2.15
C PRO A 52 -6.86 10.56 1.54
N PHE A 53 -7.30 10.74 0.29
CA PHE A 53 -7.33 12.06 -0.36
C PHE A 53 -8.45 12.94 0.18
N VAL A 54 -9.62 12.34 0.44
CA VAL A 54 -10.75 13.06 1.06
C VAL A 54 -10.42 13.46 2.49
N GLU A 55 -9.83 12.56 3.27
CA GLU A 55 -9.36 12.84 4.62
C GLU A 55 -8.32 13.98 4.62
N ASN A 56 -7.38 13.92 3.70
CA ASN A 56 -6.36 14.95 3.50
C ASN A 56 -7.01 16.32 3.23
N LEU A 57 -7.99 16.37 2.34
CA LEU A 57 -8.71 17.60 2.02
C LEU A 57 -9.51 18.14 3.22
N ILE A 58 -10.14 17.27 4.00
CA ILE A 58 -10.87 17.67 5.21
C ILE A 58 -9.89 18.21 6.26
N CYS A 59 -8.75 17.56 6.46
CA CYS A 59 -7.72 18.02 7.38
C CYS A 59 -7.03 19.32 6.91
N PHE A 60 -7.03 19.60 5.61
CA PHE A 60 -6.52 20.87 5.09
C PHE A 60 -7.25 22.09 5.63
N ILE A 61 -8.57 22.00 5.83
CA ILE A 61 -9.40 23.12 6.27
C ILE A 61 -8.94 23.71 7.62
N PRO A 62 -8.78 22.94 8.71
CA PRO A 62 -8.30 23.48 9.98
C PRO A 62 -6.89 24.04 9.90
N PHE A 63 -5.98 23.43 9.11
CA PHE A 63 -4.64 23.97 8.93
C PHE A 63 -4.65 25.28 8.15
N PHE A 64 -5.51 25.41 7.15
CA PHE A 64 -5.72 26.66 6.42
C PHE A 64 -6.29 27.76 7.33
N MET A 65 -7.27 27.43 8.18
CA MET A 65 -7.81 28.37 9.18
C MET A 65 -6.77 28.76 10.22
N MET A 66 -5.95 27.79 10.67
CA MET A 66 -4.86 28.04 11.60
C MET A 66 -3.81 28.99 11.01
N ASN A 67 -3.43 28.76 9.76
CA ASN A 67 -2.50 29.66 9.05
C ASN A 67 -3.05 31.09 8.94
N ASN A 68 -4.35 31.26 8.74
CA ASN A 68 -4.98 32.58 8.74
C ASN A 68 -4.96 33.29 10.09
N ARG A 69 -4.99 32.52 11.20
CA ARG A 69 -4.98 33.09 12.58
C ARG A 69 -3.59 33.30 13.12
N THR A 70 -2.60 32.51 12.69
CA THR A 70 -1.20 32.59 13.18
C THR A 70 -0.43 33.75 12.60
N VAL A 71 -0.88 34.28 11.45
CA VAL A 71 -0.28 35.47 10.84
C VAL A 71 -0.51 36.69 11.74
N GLY A 72 0.58 37.21 12.30
CA GLY A 72 0.56 38.34 13.24
C GLY A 72 0.60 37.94 14.72
N SER A 73 0.55 36.65 15.06
CA SER A 73 0.75 36.17 16.43
C SER A 73 2.25 36.07 16.76
N ARG A 74 2.68 36.74 17.85
CA ARG A 74 4.08 36.69 18.30
C ARG A 74 4.53 35.29 18.75
N TYR A 75 3.62 34.46 19.21
CA TYR A 75 3.91 33.11 19.71
C TYR A 75 4.09 32.08 18.60
N PHE A 76 3.49 32.29 17.45
CA PHE A 76 3.51 31.34 16.34
C PHE A 76 4.24 31.89 15.10
N ALA A 77 5.03 32.96 15.27
CA ALA A 77 5.72 33.63 14.16
C ALA A 77 6.69 32.70 13.38
N ASN A 78 7.22 31.69 14.06
CA ASN A 78 8.16 30.73 13.47
C ASN A 78 7.55 29.37 13.11
N LEU A 79 6.25 29.18 13.34
CA LEU A 79 5.56 27.92 13.01
C LEU A 79 4.84 28.08 11.68
N ASP A 80 5.22 27.26 10.71
CA ASP A 80 4.50 27.17 9.44
C ASP A 80 3.44 26.03 9.49
N PRO A 81 2.14 26.37 9.61
CA PRO A 81 1.08 25.38 9.68
C PRO A 81 0.98 24.50 8.42
N PHE A 82 1.33 25.03 7.25
CA PHE A 82 1.33 24.27 6.02
C PHE A 82 2.45 23.25 5.97
N LEU A 83 3.64 23.60 6.49
CA LEU A 83 4.72 22.65 6.63
C LEU A 83 4.35 21.50 7.58
N LEU A 84 3.74 21.83 8.73
CA LEU A 84 3.29 20.85 9.70
C LEU A 84 2.22 19.91 9.09
N TYR A 85 1.29 20.45 8.32
CA TYR A 85 0.28 19.68 7.60
C TYR A 85 0.92 18.69 6.62
N VAL A 86 1.85 19.13 5.77
CA VAL A 86 2.53 18.26 4.79
C VAL A 86 3.34 17.17 5.48
N LEU A 87 4.08 17.51 6.55
CA LEU A 87 4.86 16.54 7.32
C LEU A 87 3.97 15.49 8.00
N LEU A 88 2.83 15.88 8.53
CA LEU A 88 1.88 14.97 9.14
C LEU A 88 1.40 13.92 8.13
N PHE A 89 0.99 14.34 6.94
CA PHE A 89 0.55 13.42 5.90
C PHE A 89 1.71 12.60 5.31
N ALA A 90 2.93 13.16 5.24
CA ALA A 90 4.13 12.43 4.85
C ALA A 90 4.42 11.25 5.80
N ILE A 91 4.32 11.48 7.10
CA ILE A 91 4.59 10.47 8.14
C ILE A 91 3.49 9.40 8.15
N VAL A 92 2.23 9.78 8.03
CA VAL A 92 1.10 8.83 8.15
C VAL A 92 0.89 8.02 6.88
N TYR A 93 0.89 8.67 5.73
CA TYR A 93 0.48 8.05 4.46
C TYR A 93 1.61 7.85 3.45
N GLY A 94 2.78 8.48 3.66
CA GLY A 94 3.95 8.36 2.79
C GLY A 94 4.00 9.37 1.65
N GLN A 95 4.83 9.08 0.64
CA GLN A 95 5.24 10.02 -0.40
C GLN A 95 4.07 10.57 -1.25
N GLN A 96 3.12 9.71 -1.62
CA GLN A 96 2.00 10.13 -2.49
C GLN A 96 1.13 11.20 -1.83
N GLN A 97 0.78 10.98 -0.56
CA GLN A 97 -0.06 11.92 0.18
C GLN A 97 0.71 13.18 0.57
N ALA A 98 2.01 13.06 0.84
CA ALA A 98 2.88 14.21 1.06
C ALA A 98 2.89 15.17 -0.13
N THR A 99 3.00 14.62 -1.35
CA THR A 99 2.97 15.41 -2.59
C THR A 99 1.61 16.09 -2.78
N PHE A 100 0.53 15.36 -2.55
CA PHE A 100 -0.82 15.93 -2.64
C PHE A 100 -1.05 17.05 -1.60
N SER A 101 -0.64 16.82 -0.35
CA SER A 101 -0.70 17.83 0.73
C SER A 101 0.11 19.07 0.39
N ALA A 102 1.30 18.90 -0.21
CA ALA A 102 2.13 20.01 -0.64
C ALA A 102 1.44 20.86 -1.72
N ILE A 103 0.79 20.21 -2.70
CA ILE A 103 0.02 20.90 -3.73
C ILE A 103 -1.16 21.67 -3.10
N CYS A 104 -1.90 21.06 -2.17
CA CYS A 104 -2.99 21.73 -1.45
C CYS A 104 -2.49 22.92 -0.64
N ALA A 105 -1.35 22.78 0.05
CA ALA A 105 -0.73 23.84 0.83
C ALA A 105 -0.31 25.03 -0.06
N VAL A 106 0.32 24.77 -1.21
CA VAL A 106 0.71 25.80 -2.19
C VAL A 106 -0.52 26.48 -2.76
N ALA A 107 -1.56 25.73 -3.13
CA ALA A 107 -2.81 26.30 -3.63
C ALA A 107 -3.48 27.19 -2.59
N GLY A 108 -3.55 26.76 -1.32
CA GLY A 108 -4.09 27.54 -0.22
C GLY A 108 -3.28 28.82 0.06
N TYR A 109 -1.94 28.71 0.02
CA TYR A 109 -1.07 29.86 0.17
C TYR A 109 -1.28 30.88 -0.96
N MET A 110 -1.26 30.44 -2.21
CA MET A 110 -1.48 31.28 -3.38
C MET A 110 -2.86 31.95 -3.34
N PHE A 111 -3.91 31.16 -3.03
CA PHE A 111 -5.26 31.70 -2.89
C PHE A 111 -5.32 32.85 -1.87
N ARG A 112 -4.67 32.68 -0.73
CA ARG A 112 -4.61 33.72 0.29
C ARG A 112 -3.85 34.95 -0.15
N GLN A 113 -2.68 34.78 -0.81
CA GLN A 113 -1.87 35.90 -1.24
C GLN A 113 -2.57 36.73 -2.34
N MET A 114 -3.38 36.11 -3.19
CA MET A 114 -4.15 36.81 -4.21
C MET A 114 -5.18 37.80 -3.63
N TYR A 115 -5.62 37.61 -2.36
CA TYR A 115 -6.49 38.57 -1.68
C TYR A 115 -5.74 39.78 -1.08
N THR A 116 -4.45 39.64 -0.81
CA THR A 116 -3.65 40.66 -0.12
C THR A 116 -2.69 41.42 -1.03
N ARG A 117 -2.29 40.82 -2.14
CA ARG A 117 -1.32 41.37 -3.09
C ARG A 117 -1.76 41.10 -4.53
N SER A 118 -1.18 41.86 -5.48
CA SER A 118 -1.34 41.55 -6.89
C SER A 118 -0.76 40.15 -7.19
N GLY A 119 -1.50 39.31 -7.91
CA GLY A 119 -1.05 37.95 -8.27
C GLY A 119 0.32 37.94 -8.98
N PHE A 120 0.64 39.01 -9.69
CA PHE A 120 1.92 39.17 -10.39
C PHE A 120 3.08 39.41 -9.40
N GLU A 121 2.89 40.14 -8.32
CA GLU A 121 3.91 40.34 -7.26
C GLU A 121 4.21 39.02 -6.51
N VAL A 122 3.20 38.21 -6.28
CA VAL A 122 3.39 36.88 -5.63
C VAL A 122 4.19 35.93 -6.51
N LEU A 123 3.96 35.98 -7.83
CA LEU A 123 4.70 35.18 -8.81
C LEU A 123 6.16 35.64 -8.99
N LEU A 124 6.48 36.88 -8.68
CA LEU A 124 7.87 37.40 -8.76
C LEU A 124 8.62 37.31 -7.43
N ASP A 125 7.95 36.93 -6.33
CA ASP A 125 8.58 36.83 -5.02
C ASP A 125 9.44 35.58 -4.89
N TYR A 126 10.76 35.77 -4.89
CA TYR A 126 11.75 34.70 -4.72
C TYR A 126 11.53 33.89 -3.43
N ASN A 127 11.13 34.52 -2.34
CA ASN A 127 10.89 33.84 -1.07
C ASN A 127 9.74 32.83 -1.17
N THR A 128 8.74 33.10 -1.97
CA THR A 128 7.63 32.18 -2.24
C THR A 128 8.14 30.89 -2.89
N TYR A 129 9.04 30.97 -3.87
CA TYR A 129 9.61 29.79 -4.52
C TYR A 129 10.50 28.97 -3.57
N VAL A 130 11.32 29.63 -2.75
CA VAL A 130 12.15 28.95 -1.75
C VAL A 130 11.26 28.21 -0.75
N TRP A 131 10.19 28.82 -0.28
CA TRP A 131 9.23 28.20 0.62
C TRP A 131 8.54 26.98 -0.02
N ILE A 132 8.07 27.11 -1.26
CA ILE A 132 7.47 26.00 -2.02
C ILE A 132 8.48 24.84 -2.16
N ALA A 133 9.72 25.15 -2.57
CA ALA A 133 10.77 24.14 -2.70
C ALA A 133 11.04 23.41 -1.37
N GLN A 134 11.16 24.15 -0.29
CA GLN A 134 11.35 23.60 1.05
C GLN A 134 10.21 22.65 1.45
N LEU A 135 8.97 23.02 1.19
CA LEU A 135 7.79 22.24 1.52
C LEU A 135 7.75 20.93 0.73
N PHE A 136 8.07 20.97 -0.57
CA PHE A 136 8.16 19.76 -1.40
C PHE A 136 9.33 18.86 -0.99
N ILE A 137 10.52 19.43 -0.80
CA ILE A 137 11.72 18.66 -0.44
C ILE A 137 11.49 17.94 0.89
N LEU A 138 11.02 18.63 1.92
CA LEU A 138 10.78 18.04 3.24
C LEU A 138 9.66 16.99 3.17
N GLY A 139 8.56 17.27 2.48
CA GLY A 139 7.46 16.33 2.30
C GLY A 139 7.90 15.06 1.58
N LEU A 140 8.65 15.18 0.49
CA LEU A 140 9.17 14.05 -0.27
C LEU A 140 10.18 13.23 0.53
N VAL A 141 11.15 13.86 1.19
CA VAL A 141 12.16 13.16 1.99
C VAL A 141 11.52 12.36 3.12
N VAL A 142 10.63 12.98 3.89
CA VAL A 142 9.95 12.30 5.01
C VAL A 142 9.02 11.21 4.50
N GLY A 143 8.27 11.48 3.44
CA GLY A 143 7.38 10.49 2.81
C GLY A 143 8.15 9.28 2.27
N TYR A 144 9.28 9.51 1.61
CA TYR A 144 10.17 8.45 1.13
C TYR A 144 10.75 7.62 2.29
N MET A 145 11.23 8.26 3.35
CA MET A 145 11.75 7.56 4.53
C MET A 145 10.68 6.65 5.15
N ARG A 146 9.46 7.14 5.25
CA ARG A 146 8.32 6.34 5.77
C ARG A 146 8.05 5.12 4.89
N ASP A 147 8.05 5.29 3.56
CA ASP A 147 7.81 4.19 2.63
C ASP A 147 8.94 3.16 2.67
N GLN A 148 10.19 3.60 2.80
CA GLN A 148 11.36 2.72 3.01
C GLN A 148 11.26 1.92 4.33
N ILE A 149 10.87 2.56 5.42
CA ILE A 149 10.69 1.87 6.71
C ILE A 149 9.59 0.80 6.59
N LYS A 150 8.51 1.09 5.87
CA LYS A 150 7.44 0.13 5.62
C LYS A 150 7.92 -1.07 4.82
N THR A 151 8.69 -0.85 3.76
CA THR A 151 9.27 -1.92 2.93
C THR A 151 10.23 -2.80 3.74
N MET A 152 11.17 -2.20 4.48
CA MET A 152 12.09 -2.94 5.35
C MET A 152 11.36 -3.76 6.42
N ARG A 153 10.25 -3.26 6.94
CA ARG A 153 9.45 -3.98 7.93
C ARG A 153 8.79 -5.21 7.31
N MET A 154 8.24 -5.10 6.10
CA MET A 154 7.67 -6.25 5.37
C MET A 154 8.73 -7.30 5.04
N GLU A 155 9.90 -6.89 4.57
CA GLU A 155 11.03 -7.79 4.30
C GLU A 155 11.49 -8.52 5.58
N SER A 156 11.54 -7.82 6.72
CA SER A 156 11.88 -8.43 8.00
C SER A 156 10.84 -9.48 8.43
N GLU A 157 9.55 -9.19 8.28
CA GLU A 157 8.48 -10.15 8.58
C GLU A 157 8.54 -11.40 7.68
N GLU A 158 8.84 -11.22 6.38
CA GLU A 158 9.02 -12.34 5.45
C GLU A 158 10.23 -13.20 5.83
N LEU A 159 11.34 -12.58 6.24
CA LEU A 159 12.52 -13.30 6.71
C LEU A 159 12.25 -14.09 7.98
N GLU A 160 11.50 -13.54 8.95
CA GLU A 160 11.11 -14.25 10.17
C GLU A 160 10.25 -15.48 9.84
N VAL A 161 9.31 -15.37 8.90
CA VAL A 161 8.49 -16.50 8.44
C VAL A 161 9.35 -17.57 7.76
N HIS A 162 10.30 -17.16 6.92
CA HIS A 162 11.22 -18.09 6.28
C HIS A 162 12.12 -18.82 7.29
N LEU A 163 12.68 -18.10 8.24
CA LEU A 163 13.52 -18.69 9.29
C LEU A 163 12.71 -19.65 10.16
N SER A 164 11.50 -19.32 10.53
CA SER A 164 10.64 -20.19 11.34
C SER A 164 10.30 -21.50 10.61
N ARG A 165 10.07 -21.44 9.28
CA ARG A 165 9.87 -22.66 8.45
C ARG A 165 11.12 -23.51 8.40
N GLN A 166 12.29 -22.91 8.17
CA GLN A 166 13.56 -23.65 8.14
C GLN A 166 13.86 -24.35 9.48
N ILE A 167 13.57 -23.68 10.59
CA ILE A 167 13.71 -24.28 11.94
C ILE A 167 12.75 -25.47 12.11
N ALA A 168 11.52 -25.36 11.63
CA ALA A 168 10.56 -26.45 11.68
C ALA A 168 11.02 -27.65 10.84
N ASP A 169 11.50 -27.41 9.61
CA ASP A 169 12.02 -28.44 8.72
C ASP A 169 13.25 -29.15 9.32
N ILE A 170 14.18 -28.40 9.90
CA ILE A 170 15.37 -28.98 10.58
C ILE A 170 14.95 -29.82 11.78
N LYS A 171 13.94 -29.38 12.54
CA LYS A 171 13.41 -30.13 13.68
C LYS A 171 12.80 -31.47 13.23
N ASP A 172 11.99 -31.46 12.17
CA ASP A 172 11.38 -32.66 11.61
C ASP A 172 12.45 -33.66 11.09
N ILE A 173 13.48 -33.16 10.40
CA ILE A 173 14.60 -33.98 9.94
C ILE A 173 15.34 -34.59 11.15
N ASN A 174 15.59 -33.82 12.19
CA ASN A 174 16.29 -34.29 13.38
C ASN A 174 15.49 -35.35 14.16
N GLU A 175 14.17 -35.16 14.30
CA GLU A 175 13.28 -36.15 14.90
C GLU A 175 13.21 -37.45 14.06
N SER A 176 13.17 -37.31 12.72
CA SER A 176 13.21 -38.47 11.82
C SER A 176 14.52 -39.26 11.93
N ASN A 177 15.65 -38.57 11.99
CA ASN A 177 16.98 -39.18 12.18
C ASN A 177 17.08 -39.85 13.55
N ALA A 178 16.54 -39.25 14.60
CA ALA A 178 16.53 -39.86 15.94
C ALA A 178 15.69 -41.15 15.98
N ARG A 179 14.56 -41.20 15.28
CA ARG A 179 13.72 -42.40 15.16
C ARG A 179 14.44 -43.49 14.37
N LEU A 180 15.09 -43.15 13.26
CA LEU A 180 15.89 -44.10 12.46
C LEU A 180 17.03 -44.72 13.26
N LYS A 181 17.75 -43.90 14.05
CA LYS A 181 18.79 -44.37 14.94
C LYS A 181 18.30 -45.35 15.99
N GLY A 182 17.13 -45.02 16.63
CA GLY A 182 16.52 -45.94 17.60
C GLY A 182 16.11 -47.28 17.00
N VAL A 183 15.63 -47.29 15.75
CA VAL A 183 15.28 -48.57 15.06
C VAL A 183 16.55 -49.40 14.74
N MET A 184 17.68 -48.77 14.36
CA MET A 184 18.92 -49.47 14.08
C MET A 184 19.60 -50.06 15.35
N GLU A 185 19.39 -49.43 16.51
CA GLU A 185 19.94 -49.94 17.79
C GLU A 185 19.10 -51.15 18.37
N GLN A 186 17.91 -51.39 17.83
CA GLN A 186 17.06 -52.53 18.25
C GLN A 186 17.24 -53.77 17.39
N GLN A 187 18.02 -53.73 16.33
CA GLN A 187 18.40 -54.89 15.50
C GLN A 187 19.78 -55.44 15.89
#